data_27eb90877d2b08bec219f37d268849c5
#
_entry.id   27eb90877d2b08bec219f37d268849c5
#
_cell.length_a   1.000
_cell.length_b   1.000
_cell.length_c   1.000
_cell.angle_alpha   90.00
_cell.angle_beta   90.00
_cell.angle_gamma   90.00
#
_symmetry.space_group_name_H-M   'P 1'
#
loop_
_entity.id
_entity.type
_entity.pdbx_description
1 polymer ?
#
loop_
_entity_poly.entity_id
_entity_poly.type
_entity_poly.pdbx_seq_one_letter_code
_entity_poly.pdbx_strand_id
1 'polypeptide(L)'
;MSEILGLTREALNRARRSRDPRFDGKFFIAVLSTGIYCRTICPVRMSVAVRFYATAAEAAEAGFRPCLRCRPEAAPGSPAWSGTSAVVRRALRLIQDGALDTGSVAELSTHLGLGPRHLNRLLLDQVGASPIAIAQTRRLHFAKQLLNETDLPMTEIAAAAGYRSLRRFNEALKTTYQRSPREIRKRSTRGIDASDAITLQLSYRPPYDWSQLFEFLARRAIPGVERVSAQGYSRTLRTTSGHATIEVSPSEQAHALQMRVRGAAPADLFELSSAARRVFDLSADPFQISQAFRADELLGAQLSQHRGLRIPGVFDPFECAVKAVLGQQVNLQAGCTLAARLVARAGKSIEPRSEGLTHLFPAAKTLAELDLRGLGLPIARGEAIHALARAVRDGVVRFNEPVEEVTRALEKLPGVGPWTAQYVALRALADPDAFMPSDLVLRRVAGAHGAPLTARQLEARAEAWRPWRGYAVMHLWATANEQTPSRALGTRQRPSIVPFSRARTGTRSANTVATAEPTAPTNTRRSA
;
A
#
# COMPACT_ATOMS: atom_id res chain seq x y z
N MET A 1 -16.34 16.75 23.50
CA MET A 1 -16.11 15.31 23.22
C MET A 1 -15.62 15.22 21.79
N SER A 2 -14.34 14.96 21.60
CA SER A 2 -13.74 14.90 20.26
C SER A 2 -14.34 13.72 19.47
N GLU A 3 -15.00 14.04 18.38
CA GLU A 3 -15.41 13.06 17.38
C GLU A 3 -14.15 12.52 16.67
N ILE A 4 -13.92 11.23 16.74
CA ILE A 4 -12.83 10.58 16.02
C ILE A 4 -13.37 10.20 14.63
N LEU A 5 -12.84 10.83 13.59
CA LEU A 5 -13.24 10.60 12.19
C LEU A 5 -14.75 10.82 11.93
N GLY A 6 -15.38 11.75 12.61
CA GLY A 6 -16.83 11.99 12.51
C GLY A 6 -17.69 10.85 13.07
N LEU A 7 -17.11 9.93 13.85
CA LEU A 7 -17.81 8.79 14.45
C LEU A 7 -18.22 9.11 15.88
N THR A 8 -19.48 8.79 16.22
CA THR A 8 -19.97 8.87 17.59
C THR A 8 -19.34 7.78 18.47
N ARG A 9 -19.31 8.01 19.78
CA ARG A 9 -18.77 7.04 20.75
C ARG A 9 -19.51 5.68 20.69
N GLU A 10 -20.79 5.69 20.36
CA GLU A 10 -21.60 4.47 20.16
C GLU A 10 -21.14 3.70 18.92
N ALA A 11 -20.83 4.40 17.81
CA ALA A 11 -20.31 3.79 16.59
C ALA A 11 -18.93 3.15 16.83
N LEU A 12 -18.03 3.84 17.53
CA LEU A 12 -16.72 3.32 17.95
C LEU A 12 -16.86 2.08 18.84
N ASN A 13 -17.81 2.10 19.80
CA ASN A 13 -18.08 0.95 20.66
C ASN A 13 -18.69 -0.23 19.90
N ARG A 14 -19.58 0.01 18.93
CA ARG A 14 -20.12 -1.06 18.06
C ARG A 14 -19.01 -1.72 17.25
N ALA A 15 -18.18 -0.92 16.56
CA ALA A 15 -17.06 -1.41 15.77
C ALA A 15 -16.07 -2.25 16.61
N ARG A 16 -15.77 -1.79 17.83
CA ARG A 16 -14.94 -2.53 18.80
C ARG A 16 -15.59 -3.85 19.22
N ARG A 17 -16.88 -3.86 19.56
CA ARG A 17 -17.58 -5.07 20.04
C ARG A 17 -17.70 -6.13 18.96
N SER A 18 -17.96 -5.72 17.71
CA SER A 18 -18.03 -6.62 16.56
C SER A 18 -16.65 -7.01 16.02
N ARG A 19 -15.56 -6.42 16.56
CA ARG A 19 -14.19 -6.59 16.04
C ARG A 19 -14.10 -6.36 14.53
N ASP A 20 -14.79 -5.33 14.06
CA ASP A 20 -14.97 -5.04 12.65
C ASP A 20 -13.64 -4.67 11.98
N PRO A 21 -13.12 -5.49 11.05
CA PRO A 21 -11.83 -5.25 10.41
C PRO A 21 -11.84 -4.03 9.48
N ARG A 22 -13.00 -3.51 9.09
CA ARG A 22 -13.13 -2.28 8.30
C ARG A 22 -12.67 -1.04 9.07
N PHE A 23 -12.66 -1.11 10.41
CA PHE A 23 -12.21 -0.04 11.29
C PHE A 23 -10.78 -0.24 11.80
N ASP A 24 -10.11 -1.30 11.38
CA ASP A 24 -8.75 -1.58 11.81
C ASP A 24 -7.76 -0.50 11.37
N GLY A 25 -6.99 0.03 12.33
CA GLY A 25 -6.06 1.14 12.10
C GLY A 25 -6.71 2.51 11.86
N LYS A 26 -8.05 2.62 11.89
CA LYS A 26 -8.76 3.91 11.86
C LYS A 26 -8.81 4.59 13.22
N PHE A 27 -8.89 3.80 14.28
CA PHE A 27 -8.77 4.25 15.65
C PHE A 27 -8.22 3.13 16.53
N PHE A 28 -7.76 3.51 17.70
CA PHE A 28 -7.18 2.61 18.69
C PHE A 28 -7.96 2.70 20.00
N ILE A 29 -8.03 1.59 20.72
CA ILE A 29 -8.77 1.44 21.96
C ILE A 29 -7.74 1.33 23.11
N ALA A 30 -7.66 2.35 23.95
CA ALA A 30 -6.82 2.32 25.15
C ALA A 30 -7.62 1.85 26.36
N VAL A 31 -7.16 0.77 26.98
CA VAL A 31 -7.76 0.16 28.16
C VAL A 31 -7.17 0.80 29.41
N LEU A 32 -7.99 1.54 30.16
CA LEU A 32 -7.53 2.36 31.30
C LEU A 32 -6.92 1.52 32.42
N SER A 33 -7.47 0.33 32.69
CA SER A 33 -7.00 -0.54 33.76
C SER A 33 -5.65 -1.20 33.52
N THR A 34 -5.23 -1.32 32.23
CA THR A 34 -3.99 -2.03 31.87
C THR A 34 -2.92 -1.13 31.26
N GLY A 35 -3.26 0.12 30.93
CA GLY A 35 -2.37 1.03 30.22
C GLY A 35 -1.99 0.55 28.81
N ILE A 36 -2.87 -0.27 28.17
CA ILE A 36 -2.58 -0.87 26.87
C ILE A 36 -3.55 -0.33 25.80
N TYR A 37 -3.01 0.05 24.62
CA TYR A 37 -3.86 0.32 23.46
C TYR A 37 -3.88 -0.85 22.47
N CYS A 38 -5.05 -1.07 21.87
CA CYS A 38 -5.37 -2.20 21.02
C CYS A 38 -5.93 -1.75 19.68
N ARG A 39 -5.87 -2.64 18.68
CA ARG A 39 -6.64 -2.54 17.43
C ARG A 39 -8.10 -2.90 17.67
N THR A 40 -8.99 -2.49 16.75
CA THR A 40 -10.43 -2.87 16.78
C THR A 40 -10.65 -4.37 16.75
N ILE A 41 -9.80 -5.11 16.03
CA ILE A 41 -9.88 -6.57 15.84
C ILE A 41 -9.23 -7.38 16.99
N CYS A 42 -8.87 -6.74 18.09
CA CYS A 42 -8.16 -7.41 19.19
C CYS A 42 -8.97 -8.57 19.79
N PRO A 43 -8.41 -9.81 19.87
CA PRO A 43 -9.12 -10.98 20.39
C PRO A 43 -9.18 -11.03 21.93
N VAL A 44 -8.60 -10.06 22.64
CA VAL A 44 -8.60 -10.00 24.10
C VAL A 44 -9.99 -9.70 24.63
N ARG A 45 -10.29 -10.16 25.87
CA ARG A 45 -11.54 -9.83 26.58
C ARG A 45 -11.72 -8.32 26.65
N MET A 46 -12.93 -7.86 26.33
CA MET A 46 -13.22 -6.44 26.27
C MET A 46 -13.32 -5.82 27.66
N SER A 47 -12.61 -4.72 27.88
CA SER A 47 -12.77 -3.88 29.06
C SER A 47 -13.92 -2.89 28.86
N VAL A 48 -14.58 -2.50 29.94
CA VAL A 48 -15.62 -1.46 29.93
C VAL A 48 -14.99 -0.07 29.94
N ALA A 49 -13.92 0.12 30.72
CA ALA A 49 -13.24 1.40 30.88
C ALA A 49 -12.19 1.59 29.75
N VAL A 50 -12.58 2.32 28.71
CA VAL A 50 -11.70 2.57 27.56
C VAL A 50 -11.78 4.03 27.10
N ARG A 51 -10.66 4.49 26.50
CA ARG A 51 -10.57 5.70 25.69
C ARG A 51 -10.30 5.31 24.24
N PHE A 52 -10.74 6.16 23.31
CA PHE A 52 -10.48 6.00 21.89
C PHE A 52 -9.48 7.07 21.46
N TYR A 53 -8.59 6.70 20.55
CA TYR A 53 -7.56 7.56 19.98
C TYR A 53 -7.56 7.38 18.46
N ALA A 54 -7.38 8.49 17.74
CA ALA A 54 -7.35 8.45 16.27
C ALA A 54 -6.09 7.77 15.73
N THR A 55 -4.97 7.89 16.45
CA THR A 55 -3.69 7.32 16.03
C THR A 55 -3.02 6.52 17.14
N ALA A 56 -2.14 5.59 16.72
CA ALA A 56 -1.29 4.87 17.66
C ALA A 56 -0.30 5.80 18.40
N ALA A 57 0.15 6.86 17.72
CA ALA A 57 1.06 7.85 18.29
C ALA A 57 0.38 8.68 19.36
N GLU A 58 -0.86 9.11 19.15
CA GLU A 58 -1.69 9.80 20.14
C GLU A 58 -1.91 8.93 21.40
N ALA A 59 -2.24 7.66 21.20
CA ALA A 59 -2.39 6.73 22.32
C ALA A 59 -1.07 6.52 23.09
N ALA A 60 0.07 6.48 22.39
CA ALA A 60 1.39 6.35 22.99
C ALA A 60 1.80 7.62 23.75
N GLU A 61 1.57 8.81 23.22
CA GLU A 61 1.80 10.08 23.93
C GLU A 61 0.93 10.22 25.17
N ALA A 62 -0.30 9.69 25.15
CA ALA A 62 -1.17 9.61 26.32
C ALA A 62 -0.71 8.55 27.36
N GLY A 63 0.45 7.93 27.17
CA GLY A 63 1.08 7.00 28.13
C GLY A 63 0.63 5.54 28.00
N PHE A 64 -0.13 5.18 26.97
CA PHE A 64 -0.52 3.79 26.75
C PHE A 64 0.52 3.05 25.93
N ARG A 65 0.77 1.78 26.25
CA ARG A 65 1.67 0.91 25.51
C ARG A 65 0.93 0.02 24.50
N PRO A 66 1.57 -0.35 23.36
CA PRO A 66 0.92 -1.17 22.35
C PRO A 66 0.70 -2.61 22.82
N CYS A 67 -0.44 -3.18 22.46
CA CYS A 67 -0.80 -4.56 22.76
C CYS A 67 0.11 -5.56 22.05
N LEU A 68 0.67 -6.51 22.79
CA LEU A 68 1.52 -7.58 22.24
C LEU A 68 0.71 -8.62 21.46
N ARG A 69 -0.59 -8.77 21.75
CA ARG A 69 -1.44 -9.82 21.17
C ARG A 69 -2.05 -9.42 19.84
N CYS A 70 -2.67 -8.23 19.74
CA CYS A 70 -3.28 -7.77 18.49
C CYS A 70 -2.31 -7.05 17.56
N ARG A 71 -1.09 -6.78 18.01
CA ARG A 71 -0.02 -6.23 17.18
C ARG A 71 -0.43 -4.93 16.49
N PRO A 72 -0.54 -3.78 17.22
CA PRO A 72 -0.90 -2.49 16.61
C PRO A 72 0.00 -2.09 15.44
N GLU A 73 1.25 -2.55 15.43
CA GLU A 73 2.21 -2.38 14.34
C GLU A 73 1.78 -3.02 13.02
N ALA A 74 0.95 -4.05 13.07
CA ALA A 74 0.41 -4.73 11.89
C ALA A 74 -0.92 -4.14 11.42
N ALA A 75 -1.39 -3.02 12.01
CA ALA A 75 -2.59 -2.35 11.54
C ALA A 75 -2.37 -1.73 10.16
N PRO A 76 -3.39 -1.71 9.28
CA PRO A 76 -3.36 -0.88 8.09
C PRO A 76 -3.08 0.57 8.45
N GLY A 77 -2.32 1.29 7.61
CA GLY A 77 -2.02 2.70 7.82
C GLY A 77 -3.28 3.59 7.79
N SER A 78 -3.14 4.84 8.18
CA SER A 78 -4.23 5.81 8.04
C SER A 78 -4.57 6.03 6.57
N PRO A 79 -5.87 6.16 6.22
CA PRO A 79 -6.29 6.47 4.86
C PRO A 79 -5.67 7.77 4.34
N ALA A 80 -5.48 7.87 3.03
CA ALA A 80 -4.97 9.08 2.40
C ALA A 80 -5.85 10.31 2.67
N TRP A 81 -7.13 10.09 2.89
CA TRP A 81 -8.09 11.10 3.31
C TRP A 81 -8.65 10.77 4.70
N SER A 82 -8.22 11.52 5.70
CA SER A 82 -8.71 11.42 7.08
C SER A 82 -9.21 12.76 7.63
N GLY A 83 -9.62 13.68 6.75
CA GLY A 83 -10.03 15.04 7.14
C GLY A 83 -8.86 15.98 7.49
N THR A 84 -7.63 15.52 7.34
CA THR A 84 -6.43 16.33 7.61
C THR A 84 -6.10 17.24 6.42
N SER A 85 -5.47 18.40 6.70
CA SER A 85 -4.99 19.31 5.67
C SER A 85 -3.94 18.64 4.75
N ALA A 86 -3.79 19.15 3.51
CA ALA A 86 -2.80 18.67 2.55
C ALA A 86 -1.37 18.68 3.12
N VAL A 87 -1.04 19.72 3.89
CA VAL A 87 0.27 19.87 4.54
C VAL A 87 0.50 18.77 5.60
N VAL A 88 -0.51 18.47 6.42
CA VAL A 88 -0.42 17.40 7.43
C VAL A 88 -0.29 16.04 6.76
N ARG A 89 -1.03 15.76 5.71
CA ARG A 89 -0.88 14.52 4.93
C ARG A 89 0.54 14.37 4.37
N ARG A 90 1.10 15.46 3.82
CA ARG A 90 2.49 15.47 3.32
C ARG A 90 3.48 15.27 4.46
N ALA A 91 3.31 15.92 5.60
CA ALA A 91 4.15 15.73 6.77
C ALA A 91 4.15 14.27 7.25
N LEU A 92 2.97 13.66 7.37
CA LEU A 92 2.82 12.26 7.75
C LEU A 92 3.51 11.32 6.75
N ARG A 93 3.37 11.58 5.44
CA ARG A 93 4.03 10.81 4.39
C ARG A 93 5.56 10.90 4.53
N LEU A 94 6.11 12.11 4.66
CA LEU A 94 7.56 12.30 4.82
C LEU A 94 8.09 11.63 6.10
N ILE A 95 7.36 11.72 7.21
CA ILE A 95 7.72 11.03 8.46
C ILE A 95 7.66 9.51 8.25
N GLN A 96 6.65 9.00 7.56
CA GLN A 96 6.55 7.58 7.21
C GLN A 96 7.66 7.12 6.27
N ASP A 97 8.14 7.98 5.37
CA ASP A 97 9.25 7.69 4.47
C ASP A 97 10.62 7.89 5.16
N GLY A 98 10.67 8.23 6.45
CA GLY A 98 11.89 8.26 7.25
C GLY A 98 12.57 9.63 7.38
N ALA A 99 11.92 10.72 6.99
CA ALA A 99 12.51 12.08 7.03
C ALA A 99 13.07 12.46 8.41
N LEU A 100 12.53 11.90 9.50
CA LEU A 100 13.02 12.13 10.85
C LEU A 100 13.97 11.04 11.38
N ASP A 101 14.41 10.08 10.56
CA ASP A 101 15.37 9.07 10.98
C ASP A 101 16.80 9.64 11.03
N THR A 102 17.13 10.47 10.07
CA THR A 102 18.40 11.20 9.98
C THR A 102 18.23 12.70 10.10
N GLY A 103 17.09 13.26 9.66
CA GLY A 103 16.78 14.67 9.67
C GLY A 103 16.16 15.18 10.99
N SER A 104 15.97 16.49 11.05
CA SER A 104 15.35 17.23 12.16
C SER A 104 13.94 17.69 11.84
N VAL A 105 13.18 18.08 12.88
CA VAL A 105 11.86 18.70 12.68
C VAL A 105 11.99 20.05 11.98
N ALA A 106 13.11 20.76 12.17
CA ALA A 106 13.37 22.03 11.48
C ALA A 106 13.51 21.81 9.96
N GLU A 107 14.31 20.83 9.54
CA GLU A 107 14.45 20.47 8.12
C GLU A 107 13.14 20.01 7.51
N LEU A 108 12.38 19.14 8.22
CA LEU A 108 11.05 18.70 7.78
C LEU A 108 10.10 19.90 7.61
N SER A 109 10.09 20.83 8.57
CA SER A 109 9.20 21.99 8.50
C SER A 109 9.59 22.97 7.38
N THR A 110 10.89 23.18 7.15
CA THR A 110 11.41 23.97 6.03
C THR A 110 10.99 23.36 4.70
N HIS A 111 11.10 22.03 4.57
CA HIS A 111 10.65 21.30 3.37
C HIS A 111 9.13 21.39 3.12
N LEU A 112 8.36 21.63 4.17
CA LEU A 112 6.91 21.83 4.11
C LEU A 112 6.52 23.32 3.94
N GLY A 113 7.47 24.24 3.89
CA GLY A 113 7.21 25.68 3.84
C GLY A 113 6.65 26.26 5.13
N LEU A 114 6.93 25.62 6.28
CA LEU A 114 6.39 25.99 7.59
C LEU A 114 7.49 26.25 8.62
N GLY A 115 7.13 26.96 9.70
CA GLY A 115 7.97 27.01 10.89
C GLY A 115 7.77 25.74 11.77
N PRO A 116 8.80 25.31 12.53
CA PRO A 116 8.73 24.10 13.38
C PRO A 116 7.61 24.12 14.41
N ARG A 117 7.34 25.28 15.02
CA ARG A 117 6.25 25.45 15.99
C ARG A 117 4.88 25.29 15.33
N HIS A 118 4.71 25.82 14.11
CA HIS A 118 3.46 25.72 13.38
C HIS A 118 3.19 24.27 12.94
N LEU A 119 4.19 23.57 12.41
CA LEU A 119 4.10 22.15 12.07
C LEU A 119 3.70 21.30 13.28
N ASN A 120 4.37 21.53 14.43
CA ASN A 120 4.05 20.80 15.67
C ASN A 120 2.59 21.03 16.09
N ARG A 121 2.11 22.28 16.07
CA ARG A 121 0.72 22.61 16.40
C ARG A 121 -0.26 21.94 15.45
N LEU A 122 -0.04 22.01 14.13
CA LEU A 122 -0.91 21.37 13.14
C LEU A 122 -1.02 19.86 13.34
N LEU A 123 0.11 19.19 13.63
CA LEU A 123 0.10 17.76 13.88
C LEU A 123 -0.59 17.41 15.20
N LEU A 124 -0.37 18.17 16.27
CA LEU A 124 -1.09 17.99 17.53
C LEU A 124 -2.60 18.17 17.34
N ASP A 125 -3.02 19.22 16.63
CA ASP A 125 -4.44 19.52 16.42
C ASP A 125 -5.16 18.48 15.55
N GLN A 126 -4.50 17.99 14.47
CA GLN A 126 -5.15 17.13 13.46
C GLN A 126 -4.83 15.63 13.62
N VAL A 127 -3.74 15.29 14.29
CA VAL A 127 -3.26 13.88 14.43
C VAL A 127 -3.20 13.46 15.90
N GLY A 128 -3.21 14.40 16.82
CA GLY A 128 -3.12 14.16 18.26
C GLY A 128 -1.71 13.82 18.74
N ALA A 129 -0.67 13.98 17.92
CA ALA A 129 0.70 13.62 18.29
C ALA A 129 1.73 14.55 17.63
N SER A 130 2.86 14.76 18.31
CA SER A 130 3.99 15.51 17.78
C SER A 130 4.72 14.80 16.64
N PRO A 131 5.43 15.52 15.74
CA PRO A 131 6.25 14.88 14.67
C PRO A 131 7.21 13.82 15.21
N ILE A 132 7.84 14.11 16.35
CA ILE A 132 8.80 13.19 17.00
C ILE A 132 8.10 11.93 17.51
N ALA A 133 6.93 12.06 18.16
CA ALA A 133 6.17 10.92 18.67
C ALA A 133 5.66 10.02 17.53
N ILE A 134 5.22 10.62 16.42
CA ILE A 134 4.83 9.88 15.21
C ILE A 134 6.01 9.06 14.68
N ALA A 135 7.19 9.68 14.54
CA ALA A 135 8.39 9.00 14.07
C ALA A 135 8.87 7.90 15.03
N GLN A 136 8.82 8.14 16.35
CA GLN A 136 9.18 7.14 17.36
C GLN A 136 8.23 5.95 17.34
N THR A 137 6.92 6.20 17.29
CA THR A 137 5.90 5.14 17.19
C THR A 137 6.10 4.30 15.93
N ARG A 138 6.39 4.93 14.78
CA ARG A 138 6.71 4.25 13.54
C ARG A 138 7.92 3.33 13.66
N ARG A 139 9.06 3.85 14.18
CA ARG A 139 10.29 3.07 14.39
C ARG A 139 10.04 1.88 15.31
N LEU A 140 9.36 2.10 16.40
CA LEU A 140 9.03 1.07 17.38
C LEU A 140 8.15 -0.03 16.79
N HIS A 141 7.15 0.35 16.03
CA HIS A 141 6.25 -0.57 15.36
C HIS A 141 6.99 -1.41 14.31
N PHE A 142 7.80 -0.78 13.46
CA PHE A 142 8.55 -1.51 12.45
C PHE A 142 9.61 -2.43 13.06
N ALA A 143 10.32 -1.97 14.10
CA ALA A 143 11.24 -2.81 14.87
C ALA A 143 10.56 -4.07 15.41
N LYS A 144 9.37 -3.91 16.00
CA LYS A 144 8.60 -5.04 16.52
C LYS A 144 8.08 -5.96 15.42
N GLN A 145 7.70 -5.41 14.27
CA GLN A 145 7.33 -6.21 13.10
C GLN A 145 8.48 -7.12 12.68
N LEU A 146 9.69 -6.55 12.50
CA LEU A 146 10.88 -7.31 12.14
C LEU A 146 11.24 -8.37 13.19
N LEU A 147 11.13 -8.05 14.47
CA LEU A 147 11.34 -9.01 15.57
C LEU A 147 10.40 -10.22 15.51
N ASN A 148 9.20 -10.05 15.02
CA ASN A 148 8.18 -11.11 14.94
C ASN A 148 8.15 -11.87 13.61
N GLU A 149 8.64 -11.26 12.54
CA GLU A 149 8.47 -11.77 11.17
C GLU A 149 9.79 -12.20 10.52
N THR A 150 10.93 -11.86 11.14
CA THR A 150 12.26 -12.16 10.60
C THR A 150 13.20 -12.70 11.66
N ASP A 151 14.25 -13.39 11.22
CA ASP A 151 15.34 -13.87 12.07
C ASP A 151 16.59 -12.95 12.01
N LEU A 152 16.44 -11.73 11.47
CA LEU A 152 17.53 -10.76 11.37
C LEU A 152 18.23 -10.52 12.72
N PRO A 153 19.54 -10.29 12.74
CA PRO A 153 20.28 -9.87 13.93
C PRO A 153 19.69 -8.60 14.55
N MET A 154 19.79 -8.45 15.87
CA MET A 154 19.25 -7.28 16.57
C MET A 154 19.84 -5.97 16.09
N THR A 155 21.12 -5.97 15.69
CA THR A 155 21.80 -4.82 15.11
C THR A 155 21.18 -4.39 13.78
N GLU A 156 20.84 -5.35 12.92
CA GLU A 156 20.21 -5.11 11.62
C GLU A 156 18.76 -4.63 11.79
N ILE A 157 18.01 -5.20 12.73
CA ILE A 157 16.66 -4.73 13.05
C ILE A 157 16.69 -3.29 13.57
N ALA A 158 17.64 -2.96 14.45
CA ALA A 158 17.79 -1.61 14.96
C ALA A 158 18.07 -0.61 13.81
N ALA A 159 19.00 -0.94 12.92
CA ALA A 159 19.34 -0.12 11.75
C ALA A 159 18.15 0.01 10.79
N ALA A 160 17.51 -1.10 10.43
CA ALA A 160 16.34 -1.13 9.55
C ALA A 160 15.17 -0.30 10.08
N ALA A 161 14.98 -0.27 11.40
CA ALA A 161 13.94 0.52 12.06
C ALA A 161 14.31 2.00 12.26
N GLY A 162 15.48 2.46 11.80
CA GLY A 162 15.92 3.85 11.90
C GLY A 162 16.50 4.24 13.26
N TYR A 163 16.99 3.27 14.04
CA TYR A 163 17.70 3.55 15.29
C TYR A 163 19.19 3.73 15.01
N ARG A 164 19.77 4.82 15.50
CA ARG A 164 21.21 5.14 15.33
C ARG A 164 22.12 4.30 16.24
N SER A 165 21.58 3.60 17.24
CA SER A 165 22.34 2.71 18.11
C SER A 165 21.49 1.59 18.70
N LEU A 166 22.12 0.43 18.92
CA LEU A 166 21.50 -0.72 19.56
C LEU A 166 21.03 -0.40 21.01
N ARG A 167 21.75 0.49 21.70
CA ARG A 167 21.37 0.97 23.04
C ARG A 167 20.00 1.65 23.02
N ARG A 168 19.80 2.64 22.12
CA ARG A 168 18.52 3.36 21.99
C ARG A 168 17.39 2.46 21.53
N PHE A 169 17.68 1.52 20.66
CA PHE A 169 16.73 0.48 20.24
C PHE A 169 16.26 -0.37 21.45
N ASN A 170 17.19 -0.90 22.25
CA ASN A 170 16.89 -1.70 23.43
C ASN A 170 16.10 -0.90 24.47
N GLU A 171 16.50 0.34 24.71
CA GLU A 171 15.85 1.25 25.65
C GLU A 171 14.40 1.56 25.22
N ALA A 172 14.18 1.91 23.97
CA ALA A 172 12.85 2.21 23.41
C ALA A 172 11.89 1.01 23.58
N LEU A 173 12.35 -0.20 23.24
CA LEU A 173 11.54 -1.41 23.38
C LEU A 173 11.30 -1.76 24.87
N LYS A 174 12.33 -1.66 25.71
CA LYS A 174 12.20 -1.92 27.15
C LYS A 174 11.26 -0.94 27.82
N THR A 175 11.38 0.35 27.53
CA THR A 175 10.51 1.39 28.09
C THR A 175 9.06 1.17 27.67
N THR A 176 8.82 0.90 26.36
CA THR A 176 7.46 0.79 25.84
C THR A 176 6.80 -0.54 26.16
N TYR A 177 7.50 -1.66 25.97
CA TYR A 177 6.91 -2.99 26.13
C TYR A 177 7.20 -3.65 27.50
N GLN A 178 8.05 -3.04 28.34
CA GLN A 178 8.55 -3.63 29.58
C GLN A 178 9.24 -4.99 29.37
N ARG A 179 9.83 -5.17 28.19
CA ARG A 179 10.50 -6.39 27.73
C ARG A 179 11.69 -6.06 26.86
N SER A 180 12.72 -6.88 26.94
CA SER A 180 13.85 -6.81 26.03
C SER A 180 13.46 -7.24 24.60
N PRO A 181 14.20 -6.83 23.56
CA PRO A 181 13.98 -7.32 22.20
C PRO A 181 14.00 -8.85 22.07
N ARG A 182 14.85 -9.52 22.84
CA ARG A 182 14.94 -11.00 22.87
C ARG A 182 13.66 -11.65 23.43
N GLU A 183 13.05 -11.05 24.45
CA GLU A 183 11.78 -11.53 25.02
C GLU A 183 10.58 -11.22 24.13
N ILE A 184 10.66 -10.16 23.29
CA ILE A 184 9.62 -9.82 22.32
C ILE A 184 9.69 -10.73 21.10
N ARG A 185 10.91 -11.12 20.66
CA ARG A 185 11.10 -12.02 19.52
C ARG A 185 10.39 -13.34 19.76
N LYS A 186 9.39 -13.61 18.95
CA LYS A 186 8.81 -14.95 18.89
C LYS A 186 9.81 -15.85 18.18
N ARG A 187 10.07 -17.05 18.72
CA ARG A 187 10.75 -18.09 17.94
C ARG A 187 9.88 -18.35 16.71
N SER A 188 10.42 -18.05 15.55
CA SER A 188 9.76 -18.38 14.29
C SER A 188 9.63 -19.89 14.26
N THR A 189 8.39 -20.39 14.25
CA THR A 189 8.11 -21.80 13.94
C THR A 189 8.13 -22.03 12.42
N ARG A 190 8.38 -20.99 11.62
CA ARG A 190 8.66 -21.10 10.21
C ARG A 190 10.05 -21.68 10.08
N GLY A 191 10.11 -22.93 9.59
CA GLY A 191 11.37 -23.54 9.21
C GLY A 191 12.19 -22.55 8.39
N ILE A 192 13.49 -22.56 8.57
CA ILE A 192 14.43 -21.82 7.74
C ILE A 192 14.08 -22.20 6.30
N ASP A 193 13.23 -21.39 5.66
CA ASP A 193 13.14 -21.42 4.22
C ASP A 193 14.58 -21.16 3.77
N ALA A 194 15.19 -22.13 3.11
CA ALA A 194 16.56 -22.04 2.59
C ALA A 194 16.72 -20.92 1.53
N SER A 195 15.66 -20.12 1.35
CA SER A 195 15.65 -18.92 0.51
C SER A 195 16.15 -17.74 1.32
N ASP A 196 17.18 -17.08 0.82
CA ASP A 196 17.74 -15.78 1.27
C ASP A 196 16.71 -14.62 1.21
N ALA A 197 15.43 -14.92 1.45
CA ALA A 197 14.32 -13.99 1.30
C ALA A 197 13.77 -13.55 2.66
N ILE A 198 13.71 -12.24 2.88
CA ILE A 198 13.02 -11.64 4.02
C ILE A 198 11.53 -11.52 3.70
N THR A 199 10.68 -12.06 4.56
CA THR A 199 9.23 -12.06 4.36
C THR A 199 8.53 -11.15 5.37
N LEU A 200 7.71 -10.21 4.86
CA LEU A 200 6.92 -9.28 5.68
C LEU A 200 5.43 -9.39 5.35
N GLN A 201 4.58 -9.23 6.37
CA GLN A 201 3.13 -9.18 6.23
C GLN A 201 2.65 -7.73 6.12
N LEU A 202 1.85 -7.44 5.11
CA LEU A 202 1.31 -6.12 4.81
C LEU A 202 -0.22 -6.15 4.93
N SER A 203 -0.75 -5.73 6.07
CA SER A 203 -2.20 -5.73 6.33
C SER A 203 -2.92 -4.64 5.53
N TYR A 204 -4.18 -4.92 5.14
CA TYR A 204 -5.10 -3.99 4.49
C TYR A 204 -6.50 -4.06 5.12
N ARG A 205 -7.36 -3.06 4.82
CA ARG A 205 -8.78 -3.08 5.19
C ARG A 205 -9.60 -3.77 4.11
N PRO A 206 -10.43 -4.77 4.48
CA PRO A 206 -11.34 -5.39 3.53
C PRO A 206 -12.54 -4.47 3.20
N PRO A 207 -13.18 -4.68 2.05
CA PRO A 207 -12.81 -5.61 1.00
C PRO A 207 -11.59 -5.17 0.20
N TYR A 208 -10.98 -6.09 -0.54
CA TYR A 208 -9.82 -5.84 -1.39
C TYR A 208 -9.95 -6.64 -2.68
N ASP A 209 -10.04 -5.93 -3.81
CA ASP A 209 -10.13 -6.55 -5.12
C ASP A 209 -8.72 -6.81 -5.69
N TRP A 210 -8.14 -7.90 -5.23
CA TRP A 210 -6.82 -8.34 -5.69
C TRP A 210 -6.82 -8.64 -7.20
N SER A 211 -7.90 -9.23 -7.70
CA SER A 211 -7.97 -9.66 -9.10
C SER A 211 -7.88 -8.49 -10.07
N GLN A 212 -8.65 -7.43 -9.84
CA GLN A 212 -8.63 -6.22 -10.67
C GLN A 212 -7.29 -5.49 -10.59
N LEU A 213 -6.73 -5.36 -9.39
CA LEU A 213 -5.42 -4.72 -9.22
C LEU A 213 -4.33 -5.53 -9.92
N PHE A 214 -4.36 -6.84 -9.77
CA PHE A 214 -3.40 -7.76 -10.37
C PHE A 214 -3.47 -7.75 -11.89
N GLU A 215 -4.67 -7.77 -12.47
CA GLU A 215 -4.88 -7.65 -13.92
C GLU A 215 -4.40 -6.30 -14.46
N PHE A 216 -4.65 -5.23 -13.73
CA PHE A 216 -4.15 -3.90 -14.09
C PHE A 216 -2.63 -3.85 -14.16
N LEU A 217 -1.93 -4.46 -13.19
CA LEU A 217 -0.47 -4.54 -13.17
C LEU A 217 0.05 -5.47 -14.28
N ALA A 218 -0.61 -6.61 -14.50
CA ALA A 218 -0.23 -7.58 -15.53
C ALA A 218 -0.22 -6.97 -16.94
N ARG A 219 -1.27 -6.20 -17.26
CA ARG A 219 -1.38 -5.52 -18.57
C ARG A 219 -0.31 -4.44 -18.80
N ARG A 220 0.38 -3.99 -17.74
CA ARG A 220 1.37 -2.90 -17.77
C ARG A 220 2.78 -3.33 -17.39
N ALA A 221 2.98 -4.60 -17.11
CA ALA A 221 4.26 -5.15 -16.71
C ALA A 221 5.31 -4.99 -17.82
N ILE A 222 6.51 -4.56 -17.44
CA ILE A 222 7.65 -4.44 -18.35
C ILE A 222 8.47 -5.74 -18.28
N PRO A 223 8.58 -6.51 -19.35
CA PRO A 223 9.43 -7.70 -19.40
C PRO A 223 10.86 -7.40 -18.95
N GLY A 224 11.41 -8.27 -18.13
CA GLY A 224 12.74 -8.11 -17.53
C GLY A 224 12.79 -7.28 -16.25
N VAL A 225 11.82 -6.38 -16.01
CA VAL A 225 11.71 -5.56 -14.80
C VAL A 225 10.57 -6.01 -13.91
N GLU A 226 9.43 -6.35 -14.51
CA GLU A 226 8.21 -6.75 -13.82
C GLU A 226 7.72 -8.11 -14.35
N ARG A 227 7.21 -8.92 -13.47
CA ARG A 227 6.57 -10.21 -13.77
C ARG A 227 5.29 -10.34 -12.98
N VAL A 228 4.25 -10.79 -13.65
CA VAL A 228 2.98 -11.15 -13.03
C VAL A 228 2.68 -12.61 -13.35
N SER A 229 2.48 -13.42 -12.35
CA SER A 229 2.23 -14.88 -12.47
C SER A 229 1.09 -15.29 -11.53
N ALA A 230 0.65 -16.54 -11.60
CA ALA A 230 -0.36 -17.06 -10.67
C ALA A 230 0.04 -16.94 -9.19
N GLN A 231 1.33 -16.87 -8.90
CA GLN A 231 1.88 -16.76 -7.55
C GLN A 231 1.85 -15.31 -7.02
N GLY A 232 1.86 -14.31 -7.89
CA GLY A 232 1.86 -12.91 -7.47
C GLY A 232 2.55 -11.97 -8.46
N TYR A 233 2.79 -10.76 -7.99
CA TYR A 233 3.52 -9.71 -8.70
C TYR A 233 4.96 -9.67 -8.22
N SER A 234 5.92 -9.66 -9.13
CA SER A 234 7.35 -9.57 -8.81
C SER A 234 8.01 -8.49 -9.65
N ARG A 235 9.04 -7.84 -9.08
CA ARG A 235 9.85 -6.85 -9.81
C ARG A 235 11.23 -6.68 -9.25
N THR A 236 12.10 -6.11 -10.08
CA THR A 236 13.41 -5.57 -9.70
C THR A 236 13.28 -4.13 -9.22
N LEU A 237 14.10 -3.74 -8.25
CA LEU A 237 14.15 -2.39 -7.69
C LEU A 237 15.60 -1.96 -7.44
N ARG A 238 15.87 -0.69 -7.70
CA ARG A 238 17.08 -0.04 -7.23
C ARG A 238 16.93 0.30 -5.75
N THR A 239 17.94 0.01 -4.96
CA THR A 239 17.99 0.36 -3.53
C THR A 239 19.25 1.19 -3.25
N THR A 240 19.34 1.75 -2.04
CA THR A 240 20.54 2.49 -1.62
C THR A 240 21.78 1.60 -1.57
N SER A 241 21.60 0.32 -1.27
CA SER A 241 22.66 -0.70 -1.18
C SER A 241 22.95 -1.45 -2.50
N GLY A 242 22.19 -1.15 -3.59
CA GLY A 242 22.35 -1.82 -4.87
C GLY A 242 21.05 -2.10 -5.59
N HIS A 243 20.59 -3.36 -5.55
CA HIS A 243 19.30 -3.73 -6.12
C HIS A 243 18.66 -4.87 -5.33
N ALA A 244 17.34 -4.89 -5.35
CA ALA A 244 16.51 -5.92 -4.74
C ALA A 244 15.50 -6.48 -5.73
N THR A 245 15.03 -7.68 -5.44
CA THR A 245 13.84 -8.27 -6.05
C THR A 245 12.77 -8.38 -4.98
N ILE A 246 11.57 -7.92 -5.28
CA ILE A 246 10.41 -8.11 -4.43
C ILE A 246 9.38 -9.00 -5.13
N GLU A 247 8.65 -9.76 -4.31
CA GLU A 247 7.49 -10.55 -4.72
C GLU A 247 6.35 -10.26 -3.76
N VAL A 248 5.16 -9.97 -4.27
CA VAL A 248 3.97 -9.67 -3.47
C VAL A 248 2.82 -10.55 -3.91
N SER A 249 2.22 -11.24 -2.95
CA SER A 249 1.12 -12.19 -3.16
C SER A 249 0.07 -12.07 -2.03
N PRO A 250 -1.15 -12.57 -2.23
CA PRO A 250 -2.08 -12.76 -1.13
C PRO A 250 -1.47 -13.60 0.00
N SER A 251 -1.72 -13.22 1.24
CA SER A 251 -1.25 -13.98 2.40
C SER A 251 -2.31 -14.98 2.84
N GLU A 252 -1.89 -16.11 3.43
CA GLU A 252 -2.76 -17.03 4.15
C GLU A 252 -3.41 -16.35 5.38
N GLN A 253 -2.79 -15.30 5.90
CA GLN A 253 -3.41 -14.49 6.95
C GLN A 253 -4.52 -13.65 6.37
N ALA A 254 -5.68 -13.65 7.02
CA ALA A 254 -6.80 -12.83 6.60
C ALA A 254 -6.42 -11.34 6.54
N HIS A 255 -6.82 -10.69 5.45
CA HIS A 255 -6.65 -9.25 5.21
C HIS A 255 -5.18 -8.78 5.21
N ALA A 256 -4.29 -9.58 4.61
CA ALA A 256 -2.90 -9.21 4.42
C ALA A 256 -2.36 -9.66 3.05
N LEU A 257 -1.35 -8.95 2.54
CA LEU A 257 -0.45 -9.42 1.50
C LEU A 257 0.85 -9.89 2.14
N GLN A 258 1.51 -10.84 1.53
CA GLN A 258 2.86 -11.25 1.86
C GLN A 258 3.83 -10.60 0.88
N MET A 259 4.85 -9.92 1.40
CA MET A 259 5.96 -9.37 0.62
C MET A 259 7.24 -10.14 0.93
N ARG A 260 7.87 -10.70 -0.09
CA ARG A 260 9.18 -11.36 -0.02
C ARG A 260 10.21 -10.47 -0.69
N VAL A 261 11.32 -10.25 -0.02
CA VAL A 261 12.42 -9.38 -0.50
C VAL A 261 13.70 -10.19 -0.57
N ARG A 262 14.42 -10.11 -1.69
CA ARG A 262 15.73 -10.71 -1.89
C ARG A 262 16.74 -9.66 -2.31
N GLY A 263 17.96 -9.75 -1.80
CA GLY A 263 19.08 -8.90 -2.20
C GLY A 263 19.05 -7.47 -1.66
N ALA A 264 18.09 -7.12 -0.80
CA ALA A 264 18.08 -5.85 -0.11
C ALA A 264 18.92 -5.90 1.18
N ALA A 265 19.58 -4.80 1.50
CA ALA A 265 20.10 -4.63 2.84
C ALA A 265 18.95 -4.42 3.84
N PRO A 266 19.11 -4.81 5.12
CA PRO A 266 18.10 -4.57 6.14
C PRO A 266 17.65 -3.10 6.23
N ALA A 267 18.55 -2.14 6.01
CA ALA A 267 18.24 -0.71 6.00
C ALA A 267 17.22 -0.31 4.91
N ASP A 268 17.15 -1.03 3.79
CA ASP A 268 16.22 -0.76 2.70
C ASP A 268 14.79 -1.28 2.98
N LEU A 269 14.61 -2.19 3.95
CA LEU A 269 13.34 -2.91 4.17
C LEU A 269 12.17 -1.99 4.52
N PHE A 270 12.44 -0.93 5.27
CA PHE A 270 11.41 0.02 5.63
C PHE A 270 10.87 0.76 4.40
N GLU A 271 11.75 1.29 3.57
CA GLU A 271 11.41 1.98 2.33
C GLU A 271 10.66 1.04 1.36
N LEU A 272 11.17 -0.17 1.16
CA LEU A 272 10.52 -1.19 0.31
C LEU A 272 9.12 -1.56 0.80
N SER A 273 8.96 -1.74 2.13
CA SER A 273 7.65 -2.06 2.70
C SER A 273 6.67 -0.88 2.58
N SER A 274 7.14 0.35 2.76
CA SER A 274 6.36 1.57 2.59
C SER A 274 5.96 1.76 1.12
N ALA A 275 6.90 1.53 0.19
CA ALA A 275 6.61 1.57 -1.24
C ALA A 275 5.58 0.50 -1.64
N ALA A 276 5.72 -0.74 -1.17
CA ALA A 276 4.74 -1.79 -1.43
C ALA A 276 3.34 -1.41 -0.89
N ARG A 277 3.25 -0.84 0.31
CA ARG A 277 1.97 -0.35 0.85
C ARG A 277 1.31 0.70 -0.05
N ARG A 278 2.11 1.59 -0.66
CA ARG A 278 1.60 2.59 -1.63
C ARG A 278 1.19 1.96 -2.94
N VAL A 279 2.01 1.06 -3.49
CA VAL A 279 1.75 0.40 -4.78
C VAL A 279 0.47 -0.42 -4.76
N PHE A 280 0.22 -1.11 -3.65
CA PHE A 280 -0.97 -1.95 -3.46
C PHE A 280 -2.10 -1.22 -2.73
N ASP A 281 -1.96 0.07 -2.47
CA ASP A 281 -2.97 0.95 -1.83
C ASP A 281 -3.58 0.34 -0.55
N LEU A 282 -2.71 -0.18 0.32
CA LEU A 282 -3.12 -0.93 1.52
C LEU A 282 -3.69 -0.05 2.62
N SER A 283 -3.49 1.27 2.53
CA SER A 283 -4.00 2.24 3.50
C SER A 283 -5.41 2.74 3.17
N ALA A 284 -5.94 2.45 1.97
CA ALA A 284 -7.27 2.87 1.56
C ALA A 284 -8.37 2.46 2.54
N ASP A 285 -9.42 3.25 2.57
CA ASP A 285 -10.64 2.97 3.31
C ASP A 285 -11.81 2.68 2.35
N PRO A 286 -12.03 1.42 1.97
CA PRO A 286 -13.09 1.06 1.02
C PRO A 286 -14.47 1.44 1.49
N PHE A 287 -14.69 1.56 2.80
CA PHE A 287 -15.97 1.94 3.34
C PHE A 287 -16.25 3.43 3.06
N GLN A 288 -15.31 4.34 3.33
CA GLN A 288 -15.47 5.77 3.04
C GLN A 288 -15.62 6.01 1.54
N ILE A 289 -14.83 5.35 0.71
CA ILE A 289 -14.90 5.46 -0.74
C ILE A 289 -16.28 4.99 -1.25
N SER A 290 -16.76 3.84 -0.78
CA SER A 290 -18.07 3.33 -1.15
C SER A 290 -19.22 4.23 -0.69
N GLN A 291 -19.09 4.85 0.46
CA GLN A 291 -20.09 5.81 0.97
C GLN A 291 -20.20 7.04 0.06
N ALA A 292 -19.06 7.56 -0.41
CA ALA A 292 -19.04 8.72 -1.29
C ALA A 292 -19.72 8.46 -2.65
N PHE A 293 -19.64 7.24 -3.15
CA PHE A 293 -20.19 6.89 -4.47
C PHE A 293 -21.57 6.24 -4.44
N ARG A 294 -22.08 5.91 -3.25
CA ARG A 294 -23.31 5.11 -3.12
C ARG A 294 -24.53 5.73 -3.78
N ALA A 295 -24.65 7.05 -3.74
CA ALA A 295 -25.78 7.78 -4.30
C ALA A 295 -25.56 8.19 -5.78
N ASP A 296 -24.36 7.98 -6.33
CA ASP A 296 -24.08 8.30 -7.73
C ASP A 296 -24.66 7.23 -8.66
N GLU A 297 -25.46 7.64 -9.63
CA GLU A 297 -26.13 6.74 -10.58
C GLU A 297 -25.15 5.89 -11.40
N LEU A 298 -23.98 6.45 -11.75
CA LEU A 298 -22.98 5.76 -12.55
C LEU A 298 -22.10 4.84 -11.72
N LEU A 299 -21.57 5.35 -10.59
CA LEU A 299 -20.60 4.62 -9.77
C LEU A 299 -21.28 3.67 -8.78
N GLY A 300 -22.51 3.98 -8.33
CA GLY A 300 -23.23 3.17 -7.35
C GLY A 300 -23.47 1.72 -7.80
N ALA A 301 -23.82 1.53 -9.06
CA ALA A 301 -23.98 0.20 -9.66
C ALA A 301 -22.66 -0.58 -9.72
N GLN A 302 -21.55 0.10 -10.02
CA GLN A 302 -20.23 -0.50 -10.18
C GLN A 302 -19.60 -0.92 -8.83
N LEU A 303 -19.97 -0.25 -7.73
CA LEU A 303 -19.51 -0.61 -6.38
C LEU A 303 -19.85 -2.05 -5.99
N SER A 304 -20.95 -2.60 -6.49
CA SER A 304 -21.34 -3.98 -6.20
C SER A 304 -20.49 -5.01 -6.95
N GLN A 305 -20.02 -4.67 -8.14
CA GLN A 305 -19.20 -5.51 -9.01
C GLN A 305 -17.72 -5.48 -8.58
N HIS A 306 -17.19 -4.30 -8.25
CA HIS A 306 -15.79 -4.08 -7.92
C HIS A 306 -15.60 -3.64 -6.46
N ARG A 307 -15.99 -4.50 -5.53
CA ARG A 307 -15.85 -4.22 -4.09
C ARG A 307 -14.39 -4.17 -3.68
N GLY A 308 -13.96 -3.03 -3.18
CA GLY A 308 -12.58 -2.90 -2.66
C GLY A 308 -11.54 -2.65 -3.74
N LEU A 309 -11.95 -2.07 -4.86
CA LEU A 309 -11.04 -1.57 -5.90
C LEU A 309 -9.98 -0.66 -5.29
N ARG A 310 -8.78 -0.71 -5.81
CA ARG A 310 -7.62 0.06 -5.34
C ARG A 310 -7.04 0.89 -6.47
N ILE A 311 -6.36 1.98 -6.10
CA ILE A 311 -5.52 2.73 -7.03
C ILE A 311 -4.15 2.05 -7.07
N PRO A 312 -3.77 1.36 -8.15
CA PRO A 312 -2.44 0.76 -8.26
C PRO A 312 -1.38 1.86 -8.30
N GLY A 313 -0.53 1.94 -7.30
CA GLY A 313 0.61 2.86 -7.27
C GLY A 313 1.78 2.38 -8.13
N VAL A 314 2.96 2.96 -7.89
CA VAL A 314 4.21 2.61 -8.55
C VAL A 314 5.36 2.61 -7.55
N PHE A 315 6.40 1.81 -7.82
CA PHE A 315 7.61 1.80 -7.00
C PHE A 315 8.53 2.96 -7.34
N ASP A 316 8.63 3.31 -8.62
CA ASP A 316 9.47 4.41 -9.12
C ASP A 316 8.60 5.44 -9.85
N PRO A 317 8.46 6.66 -9.29
CA PRO A 317 7.72 7.74 -9.93
C PRO A 317 8.28 8.17 -11.29
N PHE A 318 9.60 8.14 -11.47
CA PHE A 318 10.22 8.48 -12.75
C PHE A 318 9.87 7.44 -13.83
N GLU A 319 9.96 6.14 -13.51
CA GLU A 319 9.50 5.08 -14.40
C GLU A 319 8.04 5.29 -14.82
N CYS A 320 7.17 5.64 -13.87
CA CYS A 320 5.76 5.91 -14.15
C CYS A 320 5.58 7.06 -15.15
N ALA A 321 6.31 8.16 -14.95
CA ALA A 321 6.22 9.32 -15.84
C ALA A 321 6.74 8.98 -17.26
N VAL A 322 7.85 8.24 -17.37
CA VAL A 322 8.36 7.75 -18.67
C VAL A 322 7.34 6.84 -19.33
N LYS A 323 6.75 5.87 -18.61
CA LYS A 323 5.69 4.99 -19.14
C LYS A 323 4.47 5.77 -19.61
N ALA A 324 4.09 6.83 -18.90
CA ALA A 324 2.97 7.69 -19.28
C ALA A 324 3.24 8.42 -20.61
N VAL A 325 4.47 8.93 -20.81
CA VAL A 325 4.90 9.54 -22.09
C VAL A 325 4.95 8.50 -23.21
N LEU A 326 5.50 7.31 -22.97
CA LEU A 326 5.54 6.21 -23.95
C LEU A 326 4.15 5.75 -24.38
N GLY A 327 3.16 5.82 -23.50
CA GLY A 327 1.78 5.42 -23.73
C GLY A 327 0.90 6.47 -24.44
N GLN A 328 1.41 7.68 -24.68
CA GLN A 328 0.62 8.72 -25.34
C GLN A 328 0.22 8.31 -26.76
N GLN A 329 -1.06 8.49 -27.12
CA GLN A 329 -1.61 8.25 -28.46
C GLN A 329 -1.32 6.84 -29.05
N VAL A 330 -1.09 5.85 -28.21
CA VAL A 330 -0.93 4.44 -28.59
C VAL A 330 -1.77 3.55 -27.70
N ASN A 331 -2.06 2.33 -28.15
CA ASN A 331 -2.71 1.37 -27.27
C ASN A 331 -1.74 0.90 -26.18
N LEU A 332 -2.30 0.34 -25.11
CA LEU A 332 -1.55 -0.09 -23.92
C LEU A 332 -0.41 -1.08 -24.26
N GLN A 333 -0.69 -2.04 -25.16
CA GLN A 333 0.29 -3.05 -25.56
C GLN A 333 1.50 -2.43 -26.28
N ALA A 334 1.25 -1.46 -27.18
CA ALA A 334 2.32 -0.74 -27.87
C ALA A 334 3.18 0.06 -26.88
N GLY A 335 2.55 0.73 -25.90
CA GLY A 335 3.28 1.43 -24.83
C GLY A 335 4.19 0.49 -24.01
N CYS A 336 3.69 -0.70 -23.67
CA CYS A 336 4.50 -1.72 -22.96
C CYS A 336 5.65 -2.24 -23.84
N THR A 337 5.42 -2.43 -25.14
CA THR A 337 6.48 -2.83 -26.09
C THR A 337 7.59 -1.79 -26.17
N LEU A 338 7.23 -0.50 -26.22
CA LEU A 338 8.20 0.59 -26.24
C LEU A 338 8.99 0.65 -24.92
N ALA A 339 8.33 0.47 -23.79
CA ALA A 339 9.00 0.39 -22.49
C ALA A 339 9.96 -0.81 -22.41
N ALA A 340 9.58 -1.98 -22.93
CA ALA A 340 10.45 -3.15 -22.99
C ALA A 340 11.70 -2.89 -23.87
N ARG A 341 11.54 -2.26 -25.04
CA ARG A 341 12.67 -1.87 -25.90
C ARG A 341 13.61 -0.87 -25.21
N LEU A 342 13.03 0.10 -24.49
CA LEU A 342 13.80 1.06 -23.72
C LEU A 342 14.63 0.38 -22.64
N VAL A 343 14.04 -0.56 -21.90
CA VAL A 343 14.74 -1.35 -20.86
C VAL A 343 15.81 -2.24 -21.47
N ALA A 344 15.54 -2.92 -22.57
CA ALA A 344 16.53 -3.76 -23.24
C ALA A 344 17.76 -2.96 -23.73
N ARG A 345 17.57 -1.69 -24.15
CA ARG A 345 18.63 -0.83 -24.62
C ARG A 345 19.43 -0.13 -23.52
N ALA A 346 18.76 0.27 -22.43
CA ALA A 346 19.32 1.17 -21.41
C ALA A 346 19.15 0.70 -19.97
N GLY A 347 18.40 -0.37 -19.73
CA GLY A 347 18.25 -0.98 -18.43
C GLY A 347 19.57 -1.56 -17.95
N LYS A 348 19.88 -1.39 -16.67
CA LYS A 348 21.05 -2.06 -16.08
C LYS A 348 20.73 -3.55 -15.94
N SER A 349 21.51 -4.41 -16.61
CA SER A 349 21.42 -5.85 -16.42
C SER A 349 21.81 -6.23 -15.00
N ILE A 350 21.11 -7.20 -14.43
CA ILE A 350 21.37 -7.76 -13.10
C ILE A 350 21.38 -9.29 -13.18
N GLU A 351 22.07 -9.92 -12.24
CA GLU A 351 21.96 -11.37 -12.07
C GLU A 351 20.52 -11.71 -11.64
N PRO A 352 19.83 -12.62 -12.35
CA PRO A 352 18.46 -12.98 -12.03
C PRO A 352 18.37 -13.67 -10.67
N ARG A 353 17.69 -13.04 -9.71
CA ARG A 353 17.32 -13.64 -8.41
C ARG A 353 15.93 -14.28 -8.45
N SER A 354 15.22 -14.10 -9.56
CA SER A 354 13.92 -14.68 -9.86
C SER A 354 13.78 -14.81 -11.36
N GLU A 355 13.08 -15.84 -11.82
CA GLU A 355 12.87 -16.10 -13.24
C GLU A 355 12.22 -14.91 -13.97
N GLY A 356 12.79 -14.51 -15.09
CA GLY A 356 12.27 -13.43 -15.95
C GLY A 356 12.55 -12.00 -15.46
N LEU A 357 13.28 -11.81 -14.36
CA LEU A 357 13.69 -10.50 -13.84
C LEU A 357 15.20 -10.31 -14.07
N THR A 358 15.55 -9.56 -15.09
CA THR A 358 16.91 -9.48 -15.63
C THR A 358 17.48 -8.05 -15.68
N HIS A 359 16.63 -7.04 -15.53
CA HIS A 359 17.04 -5.63 -15.67
C HIS A 359 16.43 -4.76 -14.59
N LEU A 360 17.11 -3.67 -14.27
CA LEU A 360 16.54 -2.51 -13.61
C LEU A 360 16.06 -1.51 -14.64
N PHE A 361 14.96 -0.80 -14.35
CA PHE A 361 14.53 0.31 -15.21
C PHE A 361 15.64 1.37 -15.32
N PRO A 362 15.85 2.00 -16.51
CA PRO A 362 16.89 3.01 -16.70
C PRO A 362 16.74 4.19 -15.73
N ALA A 363 17.85 4.65 -15.15
CA ALA A 363 17.84 5.84 -14.30
C ALA A 363 17.67 7.13 -15.14
N ALA A 364 17.18 8.21 -14.51
CA ALA A 364 17.02 9.50 -15.16
C ALA A 364 18.34 10.00 -15.80
N LYS A 365 19.47 9.85 -15.09
CA LYS A 365 20.79 10.19 -15.64
C LYS A 365 21.08 9.46 -16.97
N THR A 366 20.77 8.16 -17.03
CA THR A 366 21.00 7.36 -18.24
C THR A 366 20.11 7.83 -19.38
N LEU A 367 18.80 8.05 -19.13
CA LEU A 367 17.87 8.48 -20.18
C LEU A 367 18.08 9.93 -20.63
N ALA A 368 18.68 10.78 -19.81
CA ALA A 368 18.99 12.16 -20.19
C ALA A 368 20.04 12.26 -21.30
N GLU A 369 20.87 11.23 -21.44
CA GLU A 369 22.03 11.19 -22.35
C GLU A 369 21.88 10.13 -23.47
N LEU A 370 20.88 9.24 -23.36
CA LEU A 370 20.67 8.12 -24.26
C LEU A 370 20.16 8.58 -25.64
N ASP A 371 20.75 8.07 -26.71
CA ASP A 371 20.14 8.19 -28.04
C ASP A 371 18.90 7.29 -28.14
N LEU A 372 17.72 7.92 -28.22
CA LEU A 372 16.43 7.25 -28.32
C LEU A 372 16.02 6.90 -29.77
N ARG A 373 16.82 7.25 -30.76
CA ARG A 373 16.58 6.87 -32.16
C ARG A 373 16.65 5.36 -32.32
N GLY A 374 15.83 4.81 -33.19
CA GLY A 374 15.76 3.36 -33.42
C GLY A 374 14.90 2.57 -32.44
N LEU A 375 14.33 3.21 -31.41
CA LEU A 375 13.34 2.56 -30.51
C LEU A 375 11.92 2.48 -31.10
N GLY A 376 11.68 3.09 -32.26
CA GLY A 376 10.35 3.18 -32.86
C GLY A 376 9.48 4.28 -32.22
N LEU A 377 10.10 5.29 -31.64
CA LEU A 377 9.45 6.47 -31.06
C LEU A 377 9.37 7.61 -32.05
N PRO A 378 8.25 8.35 -32.11
CA PRO A 378 8.21 9.66 -32.74
C PRO A 378 9.27 10.60 -32.09
N ILE A 379 9.89 11.47 -32.91
CA ILE A 379 10.96 12.39 -32.43
C ILE A 379 10.48 13.20 -31.21
N ALA A 380 9.32 13.84 -31.31
CA ALA A 380 8.75 14.65 -30.23
C ALA A 380 8.56 13.86 -28.91
N ARG A 381 8.27 12.56 -28.99
CA ARG A 381 8.16 11.71 -27.80
C ARG A 381 9.52 11.39 -27.19
N GLY A 382 10.55 11.20 -28.03
CA GLY A 382 11.93 11.08 -27.58
C GLY A 382 12.41 12.35 -26.87
N GLU A 383 12.11 13.51 -27.43
CA GLU A 383 12.42 14.81 -26.81
C GLU A 383 11.70 15.01 -25.48
N ALA A 384 10.43 14.60 -25.36
CA ALA A 384 9.69 14.65 -24.10
C ALA A 384 10.32 13.76 -23.02
N ILE A 385 10.78 12.54 -23.37
CA ILE A 385 11.51 11.66 -22.43
C ILE A 385 12.84 12.28 -22.01
N HIS A 386 13.59 12.88 -22.93
CA HIS A 386 14.84 13.57 -22.60
C HIS A 386 14.61 14.78 -21.69
N ALA A 387 13.59 15.59 -21.98
CA ALA A 387 13.24 16.74 -21.14
C ALA A 387 12.86 16.31 -19.73
N LEU A 388 12.03 15.28 -19.61
CA LEU A 388 11.65 14.68 -18.32
C LEU A 388 12.87 14.13 -17.57
N ALA A 389 13.73 13.38 -18.25
CA ALA A 389 14.90 12.77 -17.66
C ALA A 389 15.90 13.83 -17.15
N ARG A 390 16.15 14.89 -17.94
CA ARG A 390 16.95 16.04 -17.50
C ARG A 390 16.34 16.76 -16.33
N ALA A 391 15.04 17.05 -16.39
CA ALA A 391 14.35 17.75 -15.31
C ALA A 391 14.40 16.99 -13.97
N VAL A 392 14.30 15.65 -14.01
CA VAL A 392 14.45 14.82 -12.79
C VAL A 392 15.90 14.75 -12.34
N ARG A 393 16.86 14.55 -13.24
CA ARG A 393 18.30 14.55 -12.93
C ARG A 393 18.76 15.85 -12.26
N ASP A 394 18.29 16.97 -12.79
CA ASP A 394 18.69 18.32 -12.36
C ASP A 394 17.86 18.83 -11.18
N GLY A 395 16.91 18.01 -10.69
CA GLY A 395 16.09 18.34 -9.52
C GLY A 395 15.03 19.42 -9.77
N VAL A 396 14.69 19.71 -11.02
CA VAL A 396 13.57 20.59 -11.42
C VAL A 396 12.23 19.91 -11.15
N VAL A 397 12.13 18.61 -11.43
CA VAL A 397 11.00 17.76 -11.04
C VAL A 397 11.41 16.88 -9.87
N ARG A 398 10.76 17.06 -8.73
CA ARG A 398 10.98 16.29 -7.50
C ARG A 398 9.67 15.66 -7.07
N PHE A 399 9.55 14.36 -7.13
CA PHE A 399 8.30 13.63 -6.82
C PHE A 399 7.92 13.60 -5.34
N ASN A 400 8.75 14.12 -4.45
CA ASN A 400 8.47 14.29 -3.03
C ASN A 400 7.90 15.69 -2.68
N GLU A 401 7.73 16.56 -3.67
CA GLU A 401 7.08 17.86 -3.53
C GLU A 401 5.54 17.75 -3.51
N PRO A 402 4.79 18.84 -3.18
CA PRO A 402 3.34 18.87 -3.28
C PRO A 402 2.84 18.45 -4.67
N VAL A 403 1.68 17.76 -4.70
CA VAL A 403 1.12 17.26 -5.97
C VAL A 403 0.97 18.39 -6.98
N GLU A 404 0.50 19.54 -6.54
CA GLU A 404 0.27 20.73 -7.37
C GLU A 404 1.57 21.30 -7.93
N GLU A 405 2.67 21.19 -7.18
CA GLU A 405 3.98 21.65 -7.64
C GLU A 405 4.58 20.66 -8.65
N VAL A 406 4.47 19.36 -8.37
CA VAL A 406 4.96 18.31 -9.28
C VAL A 406 4.18 18.36 -10.59
N THR A 407 2.84 18.43 -10.56
CA THR A 407 2.02 18.49 -11.78
C THR A 407 2.34 19.74 -12.60
N ARG A 408 2.46 20.90 -11.95
CA ARG A 408 2.85 22.15 -12.61
C ARG A 408 4.27 22.09 -13.22
N ALA A 409 5.21 21.45 -12.53
CA ALA A 409 6.56 21.25 -13.05
C ALA A 409 6.58 20.30 -14.25
N LEU A 410 5.77 19.23 -14.21
CA LEU A 410 5.63 18.30 -15.32
C LEU A 410 4.98 18.96 -16.55
N GLU A 411 3.92 19.74 -16.37
CA GLU A 411 3.20 20.42 -17.47
C GLU A 411 4.04 21.47 -18.21
N LYS A 412 5.10 21.98 -17.59
CA LYS A 412 6.08 22.86 -18.25
C LYS A 412 7.02 22.14 -19.19
N LEU A 413 7.08 20.82 -19.14
CA LEU A 413 7.96 20.02 -19.98
C LEU A 413 7.33 19.82 -21.39
N PRO A 414 8.11 19.93 -22.46
CA PRO A 414 7.62 19.66 -23.80
C PRO A 414 7.06 18.25 -23.91
N GLY A 415 5.88 18.12 -24.50
CA GLY A 415 5.19 16.84 -24.69
C GLY A 415 4.53 16.25 -23.44
N VAL A 416 4.52 16.95 -22.31
CA VAL A 416 3.81 16.54 -21.08
C VAL A 416 2.61 17.44 -20.87
N GLY A 417 1.43 16.94 -21.18
CA GLY A 417 0.17 17.67 -20.99
C GLY A 417 -0.52 17.35 -19.67
N PRO A 418 -1.67 18.04 -19.38
CA PRO A 418 -2.43 17.86 -18.13
C PRO A 418 -2.85 16.41 -17.87
N TRP A 419 -3.21 15.65 -18.90
CA TRP A 419 -3.55 14.24 -18.76
C TRP A 419 -2.38 13.43 -18.18
N THR A 420 -1.17 13.63 -18.72
CA THR A 420 0.04 12.93 -18.26
C THR A 420 0.40 13.32 -16.83
N ALA A 421 0.34 14.61 -16.51
CA ALA A 421 0.61 15.12 -15.17
C ALA A 421 -0.38 14.55 -14.14
N GLN A 422 -1.67 14.53 -14.45
CA GLN A 422 -2.71 13.96 -13.57
C GLN A 422 -2.60 12.43 -13.45
N TYR A 423 -2.21 11.72 -14.52
CA TYR A 423 -1.92 10.29 -14.44
C TYR A 423 -0.75 9.99 -13.50
N VAL A 424 0.31 10.80 -13.54
CA VAL A 424 1.44 10.72 -12.61
C VAL A 424 0.99 11.05 -11.17
N ALA A 425 0.14 12.07 -10.99
CA ALA A 425 -0.43 12.41 -9.68
C ALA A 425 -1.19 11.22 -9.09
N LEU A 426 -2.07 10.60 -9.88
CA LEU A 426 -2.85 9.43 -9.47
C LEU A 426 -1.95 8.26 -9.07
N ARG A 427 -1.02 7.89 -9.96
CA ARG A 427 -0.29 6.63 -9.86
C ARG A 427 0.99 6.74 -9.02
N ALA A 428 1.75 7.82 -9.19
CA ALA A 428 3.06 7.98 -8.57
C ALA A 428 3.03 8.79 -7.27
N LEU A 429 2.13 9.76 -7.17
CA LEU A 429 2.00 10.60 -5.98
C LEU A 429 0.92 10.11 -5.02
N ALA A 430 0.16 9.08 -5.41
CA ALA A 430 -0.95 8.50 -4.64
C ALA A 430 -2.00 9.56 -4.25
N ASP A 431 -2.31 10.48 -5.17
CA ASP A 431 -3.36 11.47 -4.97
C ASP A 431 -4.72 10.84 -5.25
N PRO A 432 -5.58 10.67 -4.22
CA PRO A 432 -6.90 10.06 -4.39
C PRO A 432 -7.88 10.93 -5.18
N ASP A 433 -7.57 12.22 -5.35
CA ASP A 433 -8.41 13.18 -6.05
C ASP A 433 -7.89 13.58 -7.45
N ALA A 434 -6.78 12.98 -7.92
CA ALA A 434 -6.28 13.19 -9.26
C ALA A 434 -7.30 12.73 -10.31
N PHE A 435 -7.51 13.57 -11.34
CA PHE A 435 -8.55 13.34 -12.34
C PHE A 435 -8.14 13.82 -13.72
N MET A 436 -8.51 13.06 -14.77
CA MET A 436 -8.16 13.32 -16.16
C MET A 436 -9.43 13.53 -17.00
N PRO A 437 -10.03 14.73 -17.01
CA PRO A 437 -11.30 14.97 -17.71
C PRO A 437 -11.21 14.78 -19.23
N SER A 438 -10.02 14.91 -19.81
CA SER A 438 -9.78 14.68 -21.25
C SER A 438 -9.61 13.20 -21.63
N ASP A 439 -9.58 12.27 -20.67
CA ASP A 439 -9.44 10.84 -20.94
C ASP A 439 -10.64 10.31 -21.73
N LEU A 440 -10.36 9.79 -22.95
CA LEU A 440 -11.41 9.34 -23.86
C LEU A 440 -12.20 8.14 -23.32
N VAL A 441 -11.52 7.24 -22.56
CA VAL A 441 -12.16 6.06 -21.98
C VAL A 441 -13.14 6.49 -20.90
N LEU A 442 -12.72 7.40 -20.01
CA LEU A 442 -13.58 7.95 -18.97
C LEU A 442 -14.80 8.66 -19.58
N ARG A 443 -14.58 9.48 -20.62
CA ARG A 443 -15.64 10.23 -21.30
C ARG A 443 -16.66 9.30 -21.97
N ARG A 444 -16.23 8.18 -22.54
CA ARG A 444 -17.11 7.17 -23.16
C ARG A 444 -17.94 6.43 -22.12
N VAL A 445 -17.30 5.94 -21.04
CA VAL A 445 -18.00 5.17 -20.00
C VAL A 445 -18.98 6.03 -19.21
N ALA A 446 -18.62 7.30 -18.97
CA ALA A 446 -19.50 8.25 -18.26
C ALA A 446 -20.62 8.83 -19.16
N GLY A 447 -20.55 8.66 -20.47
CA GLY A 447 -21.56 9.12 -21.42
C GLY A 447 -22.80 8.22 -21.46
N ALA A 448 -23.93 8.79 -21.84
CA ALA A 448 -25.17 8.07 -22.08
C ALA A 448 -25.34 7.72 -23.55
N HIS A 449 -26.03 6.61 -23.85
CA HIS A 449 -26.38 6.19 -25.23
C HIS A 449 -25.19 6.10 -26.21
N GLY A 450 -23.97 5.76 -25.73
CA GLY A 450 -22.79 5.60 -26.57
C GLY A 450 -22.10 6.90 -27.01
N ALA A 451 -22.63 8.06 -26.67
CA ALA A 451 -21.98 9.34 -26.94
C ALA A 451 -21.03 9.73 -25.79
N PRO A 452 -19.73 9.99 -26.07
CA PRO A 452 -18.79 10.41 -25.04
C PRO A 452 -19.12 11.82 -24.52
N LEU A 453 -19.03 12.04 -23.21
CA LEU A 453 -19.10 13.38 -22.63
C LEU A 453 -17.97 14.26 -23.17
N THR A 454 -18.18 15.56 -23.22
CA THR A 454 -17.07 16.52 -23.35
C THR A 454 -16.21 16.51 -22.08
N ALA A 455 -14.94 16.95 -22.18
CA ALA A 455 -14.07 17.05 -21.02
C ALA A 455 -14.70 17.93 -19.91
N ARG A 456 -15.31 19.08 -20.30
CA ARG A 456 -15.97 19.99 -19.36
C ARG A 456 -17.18 19.36 -18.67
N GLN A 457 -17.99 18.58 -19.39
CA GLN A 457 -19.13 17.87 -18.78
C GLN A 457 -18.69 16.80 -17.78
N LEU A 458 -17.64 16.03 -18.16
CA LEU A 458 -17.09 15.03 -17.27
C LEU A 458 -16.45 15.64 -16.03
N GLU A 459 -15.74 16.77 -16.17
CA GLU A 459 -15.15 17.49 -15.04
C GLU A 459 -16.24 18.01 -14.09
N ALA A 460 -17.29 18.64 -14.61
CA ALA A 460 -18.41 19.11 -13.80
C ALA A 460 -19.11 17.96 -13.05
N ARG A 461 -19.28 16.79 -13.69
CA ARG A 461 -19.84 15.62 -13.02
C ARG A 461 -18.93 15.11 -11.91
N ALA A 462 -17.61 15.13 -12.14
CA ALA A 462 -16.62 14.59 -11.21
C ALA A 462 -16.45 15.43 -9.93
N GLU A 463 -16.99 16.66 -9.87
CA GLU A 463 -16.97 17.46 -8.65
C GLU A 463 -17.72 16.79 -7.48
N ALA A 464 -18.79 16.04 -7.78
CA ALA A 464 -19.52 15.25 -6.78
C ALA A 464 -18.72 14.06 -6.22
N TRP A 465 -17.64 13.65 -6.89
CA TRP A 465 -16.82 12.52 -6.48
C TRP A 465 -15.64 12.90 -5.57
N ARG A 466 -15.43 14.21 -5.33
CA ARG A 466 -14.37 14.65 -4.42
C ARG A 466 -14.56 14.13 -3.00
N PRO A 467 -13.48 13.80 -2.33
CA PRO A 467 -12.06 13.81 -2.72
C PRO A 467 -11.56 12.47 -3.30
N TRP A 468 -12.44 11.68 -3.90
CA TRP A 468 -12.15 10.30 -4.34
C TRP A 468 -12.18 10.13 -5.85
N ARG A 469 -11.98 11.22 -6.63
CA ARG A 469 -12.05 11.19 -8.11
C ARG A 469 -11.12 10.15 -8.71
N GLY A 470 -9.94 9.91 -8.12
CA GLY A 470 -9.01 8.87 -8.55
C GLY A 470 -9.59 7.46 -8.45
N TYR A 471 -10.40 7.17 -7.42
CA TYR A 471 -11.12 5.89 -7.34
C TYR A 471 -12.26 5.81 -8.35
N ALA A 472 -12.94 6.91 -8.63
CA ALA A 472 -13.91 6.98 -9.72
C ALA A 472 -13.27 6.63 -11.07
N VAL A 473 -12.09 7.17 -11.37
CA VAL A 473 -11.28 6.81 -12.54
C VAL A 473 -11.05 5.29 -12.61
N MET A 474 -10.68 4.66 -11.49
CA MET A 474 -10.44 3.21 -11.48
C MET A 474 -11.71 2.40 -11.75
N HIS A 475 -12.85 2.80 -11.20
CA HIS A 475 -14.15 2.16 -11.49
C HIS A 475 -14.51 2.30 -12.98
N LEU A 476 -14.38 3.49 -13.56
CA LEU A 476 -14.68 3.73 -14.96
C LEU A 476 -13.74 2.93 -15.91
N TRP A 477 -12.44 2.84 -15.58
CA TRP A 477 -11.51 2.01 -16.35
C TRP A 477 -11.80 0.52 -16.21
N ALA A 478 -12.22 0.04 -15.04
CA ALA A 478 -12.60 -1.36 -14.84
C ALA A 478 -13.82 -1.72 -15.73
N THR A 479 -14.86 -0.89 -15.72
CA THR A 479 -16.04 -1.04 -16.58
C THR A 479 -15.69 -1.06 -18.07
N ALA A 480 -14.81 -0.16 -18.53
CA ALA A 480 -14.35 -0.14 -19.93
C ALA A 480 -13.66 -1.44 -20.34
N ASN A 481 -12.87 -2.01 -19.44
CA ASN A 481 -12.16 -3.27 -19.70
C ASN A 481 -13.12 -4.46 -19.86
N GLU A 482 -14.23 -4.47 -19.12
CA GLU A 482 -15.26 -5.52 -19.22
C GLU A 482 -16.08 -5.42 -20.51
N GLN A 483 -16.34 -4.20 -20.97
CA GLN A 483 -17.09 -3.94 -22.21
C GLN A 483 -16.27 -4.24 -23.47
N THR A 484 -14.94 -4.36 -23.35
CA THR A 484 -14.07 -4.69 -24.48
C THR A 484 -13.62 -6.14 -24.35
N PRO A 485 -14.27 -7.11 -25.02
CA PRO A 485 -13.82 -8.50 -24.95
C PRO A 485 -12.38 -8.57 -25.47
N SER A 486 -11.50 -9.15 -24.67
CA SER A 486 -10.11 -9.38 -24.97
C SER A 486 -9.97 -10.19 -26.27
N ARG A 487 -9.76 -9.52 -27.41
CA ARG A 487 -9.15 -10.16 -28.58
C ARG A 487 -7.70 -10.41 -28.22
N ALA A 488 -7.37 -11.71 -28.05
CA ALA A 488 -6.03 -12.27 -27.91
C ALA A 488 -5.34 -12.14 -26.53
N LEU A 489 -5.79 -12.97 -25.60
CA LEU A 489 -4.85 -13.86 -24.92
C LEU A 489 -5.26 -15.27 -25.36
N GLY A 490 -4.47 -15.88 -26.22
CA GLY A 490 -4.63 -17.27 -26.61
C GLY A 490 -4.75 -18.12 -25.35
N THR A 491 -5.64 -19.10 -25.39
CA THR A 491 -5.97 -20.10 -24.40
C THR A 491 -4.81 -20.45 -23.46
N ARG A 492 -4.53 -19.59 -22.47
CA ARG A 492 -3.80 -19.92 -21.26
C ARG A 492 -4.79 -19.73 -20.14
N GLN A 493 -5.09 -20.84 -19.49
CA GLN A 493 -5.97 -21.02 -18.36
C GLN A 493 -6.08 -19.75 -17.49
N ARG A 494 -7.31 -19.20 -17.39
CA ARG A 494 -7.63 -18.28 -16.29
C ARG A 494 -7.21 -19.00 -15.02
N PRO A 495 -6.35 -18.42 -14.16
CA PRO A 495 -6.09 -19.02 -12.88
C PRO A 495 -7.44 -19.11 -12.17
N SER A 496 -7.87 -20.34 -11.88
CA SER A 496 -9.04 -20.59 -11.02
C SER A 496 -8.68 -20.09 -9.63
N ILE A 497 -9.03 -18.85 -9.34
CA ILE A 497 -8.94 -18.29 -8.00
C ILE A 497 -10.08 -18.94 -7.24
N VAL A 498 -9.76 -19.92 -6.40
CA VAL A 498 -10.69 -20.49 -5.44
C VAL A 498 -11.21 -19.33 -4.59
N PRO A 499 -12.53 -19.05 -4.58
CA PRO A 499 -13.07 -18.02 -3.70
C PRO A 499 -12.79 -18.45 -2.27
N PHE A 500 -12.25 -17.54 -1.46
CA PHE A 500 -12.04 -17.74 -0.03
C PHE A 500 -13.37 -18.21 0.60
N SER A 501 -13.48 -19.52 0.86
CA SER A 501 -14.65 -20.10 1.50
C SER A 501 -14.76 -19.50 2.90
N ARG A 502 -15.97 -19.04 3.23
CA ARG A 502 -16.40 -18.63 4.56
C ARG A 502 -15.92 -19.68 5.57
N ALA A 503 -15.09 -19.28 6.53
CA ALA A 503 -14.85 -20.07 7.71
C ALA A 503 -16.22 -20.42 8.34
N ARG A 504 -16.57 -21.69 8.28
CA ARG A 504 -17.72 -22.22 8.99
C ARG A 504 -17.52 -21.96 10.48
N THR A 505 -18.34 -21.12 11.05
CA THR A 505 -18.55 -21.07 12.49
C THR A 505 -19.11 -22.43 12.90
N GLY A 506 -18.27 -23.25 13.49
CA GLY A 506 -18.66 -24.52 14.07
C GLY A 506 -19.59 -24.27 15.25
N THR A 507 -20.87 -24.49 15.05
CA THR A 507 -21.83 -24.74 16.12
C THR A 507 -21.50 -26.11 16.69
N ARG A 508 -21.05 -26.14 17.95
CA ARG A 508 -20.96 -27.38 18.72
C ARG A 508 -22.37 -27.94 18.88
N SER A 509 -22.64 -29.07 18.23
CA SER A 509 -23.76 -29.92 18.50
C SER A 509 -23.50 -30.71 19.78
N ALA A 510 -24.52 -30.73 20.65
CA ALA A 510 -24.48 -31.45 21.91
C ALA A 510 -24.39 -32.97 21.67
N ASN A 511 -23.44 -33.61 22.39
CA ASN A 511 -23.37 -35.06 22.49
C ASN A 511 -24.52 -35.58 23.31
N THR A 512 -25.38 -36.38 22.69
CA THR A 512 -26.35 -37.27 23.34
C THR A 512 -25.57 -38.56 23.70
N VAL A 513 -25.52 -38.86 24.97
CA VAL A 513 -24.97 -40.10 25.51
C VAL A 513 -25.97 -41.23 25.22
N ALA A 514 -25.57 -42.22 24.42
CA ALA A 514 -26.29 -43.50 24.33
C ALA A 514 -25.52 -44.54 25.18
N THR A 515 -26.18 -45.02 26.20
CA THR A 515 -25.81 -46.16 27.04
C THR A 515 -25.91 -47.45 26.24
N ALA A 516 -24.86 -48.25 26.20
CA ALA A 516 -24.84 -49.64 25.72
C ALA A 516 -24.40 -50.56 26.86
N GLU A 517 -25.26 -51.54 27.17
CA GLU A 517 -25.08 -52.62 28.12
C GLU A 517 -23.98 -53.60 27.68
N PRO A 518 -23.36 -54.34 28.64
CA PRO A 518 -22.33 -55.30 28.33
C PRO A 518 -22.88 -56.72 28.12
N THR A 519 -22.55 -57.35 27.04
CA THR A 519 -22.73 -58.83 26.85
C THR A 519 -21.46 -59.58 27.14
N ALA A 520 -21.60 -60.68 27.92
CA ALA A 520 -20.59 -61.54 28.47
C ALA A 520 -19.92 -62.46 27.41
N PRO A 521 -18.77 -63.06 27.74
CA PRO A 521 -17.98 -63.86 26.80
C PRO A 521 -18.39 -65.34 26.80
N THR A 522 -18.51 -65.95 25.62
CA THR A 522 -18.57 -67.40 25.45
C THR A 522 -17.18 -67.94 25.13
N ASN A 523 -16.79 -68.83 25.98
CA ASN A 523 -15.62 -69.67 25.97
C ASN A 523 -15.83 -70.88 25.03
N THR A 524 -14.95 -71.15 24.07
CA THR A 524 -14.79 -72.53 23.51
C THR A 524 -13.30 -72.82 23.26
N ARG A 525 -12.88 -73.87 23.95
CA ARG A 525 -11.62 -74.62 23.80
C ARG A 525 -11.60 -75.39 22.48
N ARG A 526 -10.44 -75.58 21.86
CA ARG A 526 -9.69 -76.79 21.59
C ARG A 526 -8.74 -76.59 20.41
N SER A 527 -7.55 -76.83 20.68
CA SER A 527 -6.62 -77.95 20.42
C SER A 527 -6.11 -77.99 18.99
N ALA A 528 -4.87 -77.74 18.82
CA ALA A 528 -3.68 -78.62 18.49
C ALA A 528 -2.45 -77.72 18.41
#